data_85f7519e18551f8f1037e21fd7833693
#
_entry.id   85f7519e18551f8f1037e21fd7833693
#
_cell.length_a   1.000
_cell.length_b   1.000
_cell.length_c   1.000
_cell.angle_alpha   90.00
_cell.angle_beta   90.00
_cell.angle_gamma   90.00
#
_symmetry.space_group_name_H-M   'P 1'
#
loop_
_entity.id
_entity.type
_entity.pdbx_description
1 polymer ?
#
loop_
_entity_poly.entity_id
_entity_poly.type
_entity_poly.pdbx_seq_one_letter_code
_entity_poly.pdbx_strand_id
1 'polypeptide(L)'
;MMSAEVYQSSAMHPGQTVHFLTTKPQRTLSLPSNVSYLTVREFGTVPLPYPEDYFSHIRASTLPSLVPSAKLPELFRECYKLLAPGGVLEIRIMDAAPVRRTAGPMMRMWIEDRLSVNLEKLFRCSKPCSLVSGWLGEAGFELSEDNDQGLQLPCAFDRASDDVEKELSTMIGQALWKDIWGPFVEDLPDEPKWWWEEEIIVQECLKRNTVLECRSLYAYKR
;
A
#
# COMPACT_ATOMS: atom_id res chain seq x y z
N MET A 1 7.41 7.36 5.51
CA MET A 1 7.29 5.90 5.72
C MET A 1 8.42 5.10 5.08
N MET A 2 8.80 5.28 3.81
CA MET A 2 9.85 4.47 3.13
C MET A 2 11.20 4.34 3.86
N SER A 3 11.70 5.39 4.50
CA SER A 3 12.99 5.31 5.22
C SER A 3 12.94 4.40 6.45
N ALA A 4 11.86 4.41 7.22
CA ALA A 4 11.73 3.55 8.41
C ALA A 4 11.71 2.05 8.05
N GLU A 5 11.04 1.66 6.96
CA GLU A 5 11.03 0.28 6.49
C GLU A 5 12.41 -0.21 6.03
N VAL A 6 13.22 0.66 5.41
CA VAL A 6 14.58 0.34 5.01
C VAL A 6 15.47 0.09 6.23
N TYR A 7 15.40 0.95 7.25
CA TYR A 7 16.15 0.75 8.50
C TYR A 7 15.71 -0.51 9.23
N GLN A 8 14.41 -0.79 9.28
CA GLN A 8 13.87 -2.00 9.87
C GLN A 8 14.39 -3.25 9.13
N SER A 9 14.28 -3.28 7.80
CA SER A 9 14.75 -4.41 6.99
C SER A 9 16.25 -4.64 7.15
N SER A 10 17.04 -3.56 7.17
CA SER A 10 18.47 -3.63 7.41
C SER A 10 18.81 -4.22 8.78
N ALA A 11 18.11 -3.79 9.84
CA ALA A 11 18.32 -4.28 11.19
C ALA A 11 17.89 -5.75 11.38
N MET A 12 16.82 -6.16 10.69
CA MET A 12 16.34 -7.55 10.72
C MET A 12 17.24 -8.52 9.95
N HIS A 13 18.00 -8.03 8.97
CA HIS A 13 18.85 -8.84 8.09
C HIS A 13 20.30 -8.32 8.04
N PRO A 14 21.02 -8.28 9.18
CA PRO A 14 22.35 -7.63 9.25
C PRO A 14 23.42 -8.33 8.40
N GLY A 15 23.25 -9.61 8.09
CA GLY A 15 24.17 -10.40 7.23
C GLY A 15 23.82 -10.39 5.75
N GLN A 16 22.79 -9.64 5.33
CA GLN A 16 22.33 -9.60 3.95
C GLN A 16 22.38 -8.19 3.39
N THR A 17 22.53 -8.04 2.08
CA THR A 17 22.42 -6.74 1.41
C THR A 17 20.94 -6.44 1.15
N VAL A 18 20.48 -5.30 1.67
CA VAL A 18 19.14 -4.76 1.41
C VAL A 18 19.23 -3.79 0.25
N HIS A 19 18.53 -4.09 -0.85
CA HIS A 19 18.44 -3.22 -2.02
C HIS A 19 17.19 -2.35 -1.92
N PHE A 20 17.37 -1.04 -1.92
CA PHE A 20 16.27 -0.09 -1.83
C PHE A 20 16.04 0.63 -3.17
N LEU A 21 14.84 0.45 -3.73
CA LEU A 21 14.43 1.12 -4.96
C LEU A 21 13.79 2.48 -4.67
N THR A 22 14.26 3.55 -5.32
CA THR A 22 13.76 4.91 -5.11
C THR A 22 13.73 5.71 -6.42
N THR A 23 12.81 6.67 -6.51
CA THR A 23 12.79 7.67 -7.60
C THR A 23 13.48 8.98 -7.20
N LYS A 24 13.88 9.11 -5.93
CA LYS A 24 14.52 10.33 -5.43
C LYS A 24 16.03 10.16 -5.47
N PRO A 25 16.78 11.17 -5.95
CA PRO A 25 18.23 11.15 -5.84
C PRO A 25 18.62 11.06 -4.37
N GLN A 26 19.72 10.36 -4.11
CA GLN A 26 20.24 10.24 -2.76
C GLN A 26 20.53 11.64 -2.19
N ARG A 27 19.78 12.02 -1.20
CA ARG A 27 20.22 13.05 -0.25
C ARG A 27 21.07 12.32 0.78
N THR A 28 22.03 13.03 1.38
CA THR A 28 22.98 12.56 2.40
C THR A 28 22.29 11.93 3.63
N LEU A 29 21.52 10.87 3.43
CA LEU A 29 21.02 10.02 4.49
C LEU A 29 22.15 9.03 4.84
N SER A 30 22.53 9.01 6.09
CA SER A 30 23.43 7.96 6.61
C SER A 30 22.65 6.64 6.57
N LEU A 31 22.77 5.90 5.49
CA LEU A 31 22.16 4.57 5.36
C LEU A 31 23.04 3.55 6.12
N PRO A 32 22.45 2.49 6.68
CA PRO A 32 23.19 1.36 7.21
C PRO A 32 24.14 0.75 6.16
N SER A 33 25.26 0.20 6.62
CA SER A 33 26.34 -0.32 5.75
C SER A 33 25.90 -1.46 4.82
N ASN A 34 24.84 -2.19 5.19
CA ASN A 34 24.27 -3.28 4.39
C ASN A 34 23.14 -2.83 3.46
N VAL A 35 22.88 -1.52 3.30
CA VAL A 35 21.88 -0.98 2.39
C VAL A 35 22.52 -0.45 1.12
N SER A 36 22.12 -0.99 -0.02
CA SER A 36 22.39 -0.47 -1.36
C SER A 36 21.12 0.12 -1.94
N TYR A 37 21.19 1.24 -2.63
CA TYR A 37 20.02 1.81 -3.27
C TYR A 37 20.18 1.90 -4.78
N LEU A 38 19.04 1.75 -5.48
CA LEU A 38 18.93 1.95 -6.91
C LEU A 38 17.95 3.09 -7.17
N THR A 39 18.42 4.10 -7.88
CA THR A 39 17.54 5.19 -8.34
C THR A 39 16.98 4.86 -9.71
N VAL A 40 15.65 4.84 -9.82
CA VAL A 40 14.92 4.65 -11.08
C VAL A 40 14.22 5.95 -11.47
N ARG A 41 13.95 6.13 -12.76
CA ARG A 41 13.26 7.32 -13.24
C ARG A 41 11.81 7.37 -12.75
N GLU A 42 11.13 6.24 -12.81
CA GLU A 42 9.76 6.07 -12.32
C GLU A 42 9.57 4.64 -11.78
N PHE A 43 8.65 4.46 -10.81
CA PHE A 43 8.26 3.13 -10.36
C PHE A 43 7.53 2.37 -11.48
N GLY A 44 7.76 1.07 -11.56
CA GLY A 44 7.19 0.21 -12.61
C GLY A 44 7.99 0.19 -13.91
N THR A 45 9.18 0.80 -13.96
CA THR A 45 10.11 0.63 -15.07
C THR A 45 10.75 -0.75 -14.99
N VAL A 46 10.61 -1.54 -16.03
CA VAL A 46 11.22 -2.88 -16.18
C VAL A 46 11.99 -2.95 -17.51
N PRO A 47 13.02 -3.81 -17.64
CA PRO A 47 13.56 -4.70 -16.61
C PRO A 47 14.35 -3.93 -15.54
N LEU A 48 14.42 -4.52 -14.33
CA LEU A 48 15.29 -4.03 -13.26
C LEU A 48 16.73 -4.58 -13.49
N PRO A 49 17.78 -3.82 -13.12
CA PRO A 49 19.17 -4.18 -13.43
C PRO A 49 19.75 -5.22 -12.44
N TYR A 50 19.03 -6.31 -12.26
CA TYR A 50 19.44 -7.43 -11.44
C TYR A 50 19.34 -8.73 -12.24
N PRO A 51 20.19 -9.74 -11.96
CA PRO A 51 20.07 -11.04 -12.58
C PRO A 51 18.81 -11.77 -12.12
N GLU A 52 18.38 -12.78 -12.89
CA GLU A 52 17.34 -13.70 -12.49
C GLU A 52 17.78 -14.48 -11.24
N ASP A 53 16.81 -14.89 -10.41
CA ASP A 53 17.04 -15.68 -9.18
C ASP A 53 17.93 -15.01 -8.13
N TYR A 54 17.99 -13.68 -8.14
CA TYR A 54 18.92 -12.92 -7.30
C TYR A 54 18.40 -12.68 -5.86
N PHE A 55 17.10 -12.46 -5.70
CA PHE A 55 16.53 -12.11 -4.39
C PHE A 55 15.86 -13.31 -3.73
N SER A 56 16.10 -13.51 -2.44
CA SER A 56 15.32 -14.45 -1.60
C SER A 56 14.00 -13.82 -1.11
N HIS A 57 13.95 -12.50 -1.01
CA HIS A 57 12.77 -11.76 -0.52
C HIS A 57 12.68 -10.41 -1.23
N ILE A 58 11.51 -10.10 -1.75
CA ILE A 58 11.13 -8.78 -2.26
C ILE A 58 9.98 -8.27 -1.41
N ARG A 59 10.12 -7.07 -0.84
CA ARG A 59 9.03 -6.39 -0.14
C ARG A 59 8.55 -5.22 -0.98
N ALA A 60 7.25 -5.19 -1.25
CA ALA A 60 6.60 -4.17 -2.04
C ALA A 60 5.36 -3.64 -1.31
N SER A 61 5.55 -2.55 -0.58
CA SER A 61 4.43 -1.82 0.01
C SER A 61 3.94 -0.77 -0.97
N THR A 62 2.65 -0.55 -1.07
CA THR A 62 2.03 0.58 -1.81
C THR A 62 2.20 0.59 -3.34
N LEU A 63 2.69 -0.48 -3.98
CA LEU A 63 2.87 -0.52 -5.45
C LEU A 63 1.63 -0.05 -6.25
N PRO A 64 0.40 -0.47 -5.91
CA PRO A 64 -0.79 -0.07 -6.68
C PRO A 64 -1.07 1.43 -6.68
N SER A 65 -0.61 2.18 -5.67
CA SER A 65 -0.70 3.65 -5.66
C SER A 65 0.45 4.32 -6.41
N LEU A 66 1.60 3.66 -6.54
CA LEU A 66 2.79 4.22 -7.17
C LEU A 66 2.87 3.93 -8.67
N VAL A 67 2.31 2.80 -9.13
CA VAL A 67 2.44 2.28 -10.49
C VAL A 67 1.08 2.29 -11.19
N PRO A 68 0.99 2.73 -12.47
CA PRO A 68 -0.23 2.58 -13.25
C PRO A 68 -0.70 1.12 -13.33
N SER A 69 -2.01 0.90 -13.24
CA SER A 69 -2.62 -0.46 -13.19
C SER A 69 -2.15 -1.36 -14.33
N ALA A 70 -2.02 -0.79 -15.55
CA ALA A 70 -1.59 -1.55 -16.72
C ALA A 70 -0.15 -2.07 -16.66
N LYS A 71 0.71 -1.45 -15.83
CA LYS A 71 2.11 -1.87 -15.64
C LYS A 71 2.28 -2.90 -14.51
N LEU A 72 1.32 -3.05 -13.63
CA LEU A 72 1.42 -3.95 -12.47
C LEU A 72 1.63 -5.42 -12.84
N PRO A 73 0.91 -6.02 -13.81
CA PRO A 73 1.13 -7.41 -14.19
C PRO A 73 2.54 -7.68 -14.74
N GLU A 74 3.11 -6.72 -15.50
CA GLU A 74 4.47 -6.84 -16.01
C GLU A 74 5.51 -6.73 -14.89
N LEU A 75 5.30 -5.80 -13.95
CA LEU A 75 6.16 -5.65 -12.78
C LEU A 75 6.13 -6.90 -11.87
N PHE A 76 4.97 -7.55 -11.69
CA PHE A 76 4.90 -8.78 -10.92
C PHE A 76 5.62 -9.94 -11.62
N ARG A 77 5.54 -10.05 -12.95
CA ARG A 77 6.36 -11.01 -13.71
C ARG A 77 7.86 -10.74 -13.55
N GLU A 78 8.25 -9.47 -13.54
CA GLU A 78 9.65 -9.10 -13.28
C GLU A 78 10.07 -9.51 -11.86
N CYS A 79 9.26 -9.22 -10.83
CA CYS A 79 9.53 -9.68 -9.46
C CYS A 79 9.66 -11.20 -9.39
N TYR A 80 8.82 -11.94 -10.12
CA TYR A 80 8.91 -13.40 -10.20
C TYR A 80 10.24 -13.87 -10.78
N LYS A 81 10.71 -13.26 -11.87
CA LYS A 81 12.00 -13.58 -12.48
C LYS A 81 13.18 -13.32 -11.54
N LEU A 82 13.13 -12.22 -10.82
CA LEU A 82 14.20 -11.80 -9.92
C LEU A 82 14.27 -12.59 -8.62
N LEU A 83 13.19 -13.23 -8.19
CA LEU A 83 13.18 -14.08 -7.01
C LEU A 83 13.83 -15.42 -7.29
N ALA A 84 14.66 -15.89 -6.36
CA ALA A 84 15.17 -17.25 -6.35
C ALA A 84 14.05 -18.29 -6.14
N PRO A 85 14.21 -19.54 -6.58
CA PRO A 85 13.28 -20.61 -6.24
C PRO A 85 13.05 -20.69 -4.72
N GLY A 86 11.79 -20.76 -4.30
CA GLY A 86 11.40 -20.68 -2.90
C GLY A 86 11.41 -19.25 -2.31
N GLY A 87 11.80 -18.24 -3.09
CA GLY A 87 11.77 -16.85 -2.66
C GLY A 87 10.35 -16.30 -2.53
N VAL A 88 10.20 -15.23 -1.75
CA VAL A 88 8.90 -14.64 -1.40
C VAL A 88 8.80 -13.17 -1.82
N LEU A 89 7.66 -12.82 -2.40
CA LEU A 89 7.21 -11.45 -2.60
C LEU A 89 6.18 -11.10 -1.53
N GLU A 90 6.52 -10.18 -0.63
CA GLU A 90 5.62 -9.62 0.38
C GLU A 90 5.00 -8.34 -0.14
N ILE A 91 3.67 -8.29 -0.23
CA ILE A 91 2.92 -7.11 -0.66
C ILE A 91 1.94 -6.69 0.44
N ARG A 92 1.94 -5.39 0.76
CA ARG A 92 0.96 -4.78 1.65
C ARG A 92 0.14 -3.77 0.88
N ILE A 93 -1.15 -3.95 0.88
CA ILE A 93 -2.10 -3.17 0.09
C ILE A 93 -3.28 -2.73 0.93
N MET A 94 -3.88 -1.61 0.52
CA MET A 94 -5.08 -1.04 1.11
C MET A 94 -5.93 -0.47 -0.02
N ASP A 95 -7.25 -0.70 0.01
CA ASP A 95 -8.16 -0.11 -0.95
C ASP A 95 -8.28 1.41 -0.74
N ALA A 96 -8.46 2.14 -1.85
CA ALA A 96 -8.61 3.59 -1.82
C ALA A 96 -9.94 4.02 -1.20
N ALA A 97 -11.01 3.24 -1.44
CA ALA A 97 -12.32 3.47 -0.87
C ALA A 97 -12.62 2.46 0.25
N PRO A 98 -13.38 2.86 1.28
CA PRO A 98 -13.88 1.94 2.29
C PRO A 98 -14.72 0.81 1.71
N VAL A 99 -14.87 -0.27 2.45
CA VAL A 99 -15.71 -1.42 2.08
C VAL A 99 -17.13 -0.94 1.76
N ARG A 100 -17.59 -1.18 0.53
CA ARG A 100 -18.83 -0.60 -0.03
C ARG A 100 -20.07 -0.83 0.84
N ARG A 101 -20.20 -2.00 1.47
CA ARG A 101 -21.35 -2.34 2.32
C ARG A 101 -21.41 -1.52 3.60
N THR A 102 -20.29 -1.03 4.08
CA THR A 102 -20.16 -0.24 5.32
C THR A 102 -20.10 1.26 5.05
N ALA A 103 -19.72 1.68 3.82
CA ALA A 103 -19.63 3.09 3.45
C ALA A 103 -21.03 3.70 3.26
N GLY A 104 -21.29 4.81 3.90
CA GLY A 104 -22.51 5.61 3.73
C GLY A 104 -22.45 6.53 2.50
N PRO A 105 -23.54 7.24 2.19
CA PRO A 105 -23.61 8.14 1.03
C PRO A 105 -22.63 9.30 1.12
N MET A 106 -22.45 9.90 2.29
CA MET A 106 -21.52 11.05 2.46
C MET A 106 -20.07 10.63 2.22
N MET A 107 -19.64 9.52 2.82
CA MET A 107 -18.30 8.98 2.59
C MET A 107 -18.08 8.60 1.12
N ARG A 108 -19.07 7.99 0.45
CA ARG A 108 -18.94 7.64 -0.97
C ARG A 108 -18.83 8.87 -1.86
N MET A 109 -19.62 9.90 -1.59
CA MET A 109 -19.56 11.17 -2.31
C MET A 109 -18.19 11.84 -2.13
N TRP A 110 -17.69 11.87 -0.89
CA TRP A 110 -16.36 12.42 -0.60
C TRP A 110 -15.25 11.68 -1.40
N ILE A 111 -15.26 10.35 -1.41
CA ILE A 111 -14.29 9.53 -2.17
C ILE A 111 -14.39 9.82 -3.67
N GLU A 112 -15.61 9.91 -4.21
CA GLU A 112 -15.83 10.19 -5.63
C GLU A 112 -15.30 11.56 -6.01
N ASP A 113 -15.70 12.58 -5.28
CA ASP A 113 -15.39 13.98 -5.58
C ASP A 113 -13.93 14.33 -5.35
N ARG A 114 -13.29 13.77 -4.31
CA ARG A 114 -11.97 14.21 -3.84
C ARG A 114 -10.82 13.27 -4.27
N LEU A 115 -11.12 12.03 -4.63
CA LEU A 115 -10.09 11.01 -4.89
C LEU A 115 -10.25 10.27 -6.21
N SER A 116 -11.45 9.74 -6.52
CA SER A 116 -11.64 8.78 -7.63
C SER A 116 -11.21 9.37 -8.97
N VAL A 117 -11.60 10.59 -9.26
CA VAL A 117 -11.26 11.29 -10.51
C VAL A 117 -9.75 11.41 -10.72
N ASN A 118 -8.99 11.68 -9.64
CA ASN A 118 -7.54 11.82 -9.71
C ASN A 118 -6.84 10.46 -9.88
N LEU A 119 -7.37 9.41 -9.25
CA LEU A 119 -6.86 8.04 -9.44
C LEU A 119 -7.08 7.57 -10.89
N GLU A 120 -8.24 7.85 -11.48
CA GLU A 120 -8.55 7.52 -12.87
C GLU A 120 -7.64 8.27 -13.84
N LYS A 121 -7.46 9.58 -13.67
CA LYS A 121 -6.54 10.39 -14.50
C LYS A 121 -5.11 9.85 -14.50
N LEU A 122 -4.68 9.26 -13.39
CA LEU A 122 -3.34 8.71 -13.21
C LEU A 122 -3.29 7.19 -13.42
N PHE A 123 -4.39 6.58 -13.86
CA PHE A 123 -4.53 5.14 -14.08
C PHE A 123 -4.14 4.29 -12.88
N ARG A 124 -4.48 4.72 -11.66
CA ARG A 124 -4.17 3.98 -10.43
C ARG A 124 -5.22 2.93 -10.12
N CYS A 125 -4.78 1.80 -9.54
CA CYS A 125 -5.69 0.76 -9.07
C CYS A 125 -6.31 1.17 -7.74
N SER A 126 -7.61 1.54 -7.74
CA SER A 126 -8.33 1.95 -6.52
C SER A 126 -8.75 0.77 -5.62
N LYS A 127 -8.74 -0.47 -6.13
CA LYS A 127 -9.18 -1.69 -5.42
C LYS A 127 -8.11 -2.79 -5.45
N PRO A 128 -6.91 -2.53 -4.96
CA PRO A 128 -5.83 -3.50 -5.01
C PRO A 128 -6.13 -4.78 -4.21
N CYS A 129 -6.87 -4.70 -3.11
CA CYS A 129 -7.20 -5.86 -2.28
C CYS A 129 -7.97 -6.95 -3.04
N SER A 130 -8.72 -6.58 -4.08
CA SER A 130 -9.47 -7.53 -4.90
C SER A 130 -8.75 -7.99 -6.17
N LEU A 131 -7.78 -7.22 -6.68
CA LEU A 131 -7.17 -7.45 -7.99
C LEU A 131 -5.76 -8.03 -7.95
N VAL A 132 -4.96 -7.66 -6.92
CA VAL A 132 -3.54 -8.01 -6.89
C VAL A 132 -3.31 -9.52 -6.81
N SER A 133 -4.12 -10.26 -6.06
CA SER A 133 -4.01 -11.72 -5.97
C SER A 133 -4.13 -12.40 -7.34
N GLY A 134 -5.05 -11.95 -8.19
CA GLY A 134 -5.20 -12.45 -9.55
C GLY A 134 -3.96 -12.19 -10.41
N TRP A 135 -3.43 -10.98 -10.39
CA TRP A 135 -2.21 -10.62 -11.14
C TRP A 135 -0.97 -11.37 -10.67
N LEU A 136 -0.87 -11.66 -9.36
CA LEU A 136 0.21 -12.50 -8.82
C LEU A 136 0.11 -13.93 -9.33
N GLY A 137 -1.10 -14.52 -9.34
CA GLY A 137 -1.34 -15.84 -9.91
C GLY A 137 -1.00 -15.90 -11.41
N GLU A 138 -1.40 -14.88 -12.20
CA GLU A 138 -1.04 -14.75 -13.62
C GLU A 138 0.47 -14.59 -13.85
N ALA A 139 1.20 -14.02 -12.90
CA ALA A 139 2.66 -13.90 -12.94
C ALA A 139 3.38 -15.21 -12.56
N GLY A 140 2.66 -16.24 -12.10
CA GLY A 140 3.20 -17.56 -11.76
C GLY A 140 3.45 -17.78 -10.26
N PHE A 141 3.08 -16.83 -9.40
CA PHE A 141 3.22 -16.97 -7.96
C PHE A 141 2.21 -17.97 -7.37
N GLU A 142 2.64 -18.68 -6.34
CA GLU A 142 1.75 -19.38 -5.43
C GLU A 142 1.34 -18.50 -4.27
N LEU A 143 0.04 -18.40 -4.08
CA LEU A 143 -0.58 -17.74 -2.93
C LEU A 143 -1.08 -18.83 -1.97
N SER A 144 -0.63 -18.80 -0.72
CA SER A 144 -1.20 -19.63 0.33
C SER A 144 -2.37 -18.89 0.97
N GLU A 145 -3.53 -19.56 1.08
CA GLU A 145 -4.70 -19.02 1.75
C GLU A 145 -4.42 -18.66 3.21
N ASP A 146 -3.56 -19.43 3.88
CA ASP A 146 -3.14 -19.19 5.27
C ASP A 146 -2.29 -17.91 5.42
N ASN A 147 -1.74 -17.40 4.33
CA ASN A 147 -0.86 -16.22 4.30
C ASN A 147 -1.55 -14.96 3.73
N ASP A 148 -2.83 -15.04 3.39
CA ASP A 148 -3.66 -13.86 3.04
C ASP A 148 -4.28 -13.29 4.33
N GLN A 149 -3.59 -12.33 4.93
CA GLN A 149 -4.06 -11.68 6.14
C GLN A 149 -4.88 -10.44 5.79
N GLY A 150 -6.19 -10.59 5.82
CA GLY A 150 -7.13 -9.48 5.71
C GLY A 150 -7.28 -8.74 7.04
N LEU A 151 -7.18 -7.43 7.01
CA LEU A 151 -7.39 -6.54 8.16
C LEU A 151 -8.41 -5.47 7.79
N GLN A 152 -9.42 -5.28 8.65
CA GLN A 152 -10.39 -4.20 8.51
C GLN A 152 -10.12 -3.13 9.57
N LEU A 153 -9.79 -1.92 9.13
CA LEU A 153 -9.48 -0.79 10.01
C LEU A 153 -10.65 0.19 10.03
N PRO A 154 -11.15 0.60 11.23
CA PRO A 154 -12.25 1.55 11.32
C PRO A 154 -11.89 2.90 10.68
N CYS A 155 -12.86 3.53 10.00
CA CYS A 155 -12.69 4.87 9.44
C CYS A 155 -12.84 5.98 10.48
N ALA A 156 -13.54 5.70 11.59
CA ALA A 156 -13.78 6.65 12.67
C ALA A 156 -13.88 5.92 14.01
N PHE A 157 -13.58 6.63 15.10
CA PHE A 157 -13.81 6.18 16.48
C PHE A 157 -14.58 7.24 17.25
N ASP A 158 -15.34 6.80 18.26
CA ASP A 158 -16.05 7.68 19.16
C ASP A 158 -15.10 8.17 20.26
N ARG A 159 -14.84 9.47 20.31
CA ARG A 159 -13.96 10.10 21.31
C ARG A 159 -14.47 9.96 22.74
N ALA A 160 -15.77 9.65 22.93
CA ALA A 160 -16.37 9.39 24.23
C ALA A 160 -16.22 7.92 24.67
N SER A 161 -15.69 7.06 23.79
CA SER A 161 -15.48 5.63 24.10
C SER A 161 -14.12 5.41 24.74
N ASP A 162 -14.06 4.49 25.70
CA ASP A 162 -12.81 4.04 26.33
C ASP A 162 -12.12 2.90 25.54
N ASP A 163 -12.57 2.61 24.33
CA ASP A 163 -12.01 1.54 23.46
C ASP A 163 -10.71 2.00 22.79
N VAL A 164 -9.61 1.86 23.53
CA VAL A 164 -8.25 2.24 23.09
C VAL A 164 -7.80 1.45 21.87
N GLU A 165 -8.21 0.18 21.73
CA GLU A 165 -7.82 -0.66 20.58
C GLU A 165 -8.47 -0.13 19.29
N LYS A 166 -9.76 0.22 19.37
CA LYS A 166 -10.48 0.82 18.24
C LYS A 166 -9.93 2.20 17.87
N GLU A 167 -9.61 3.02 18.87
CA GLU A 167 -8.96 4.32 18.65
C GLU A 167 -7.62 4.14 17.93
N LEU A 168 -6.74 3.29 18.44
CA LEU A 168 -5.43 3.03 17.85
C LEU A 168 -5.56 2.47 16.42
N SER A 169 -6.44 1.50 16.21
CA SER A 169 -6.70 0.92 14.89
C SER A 169 -7.21 1.96 13.89
N THR A 170 -8.06 2.89 14.32
CA THR A 170 -8.54 4.00 13.48
C THR A 170 -7.40 4.95 13.12
N MET A 171 -6.58 5.36 14.09
CA MET A 171 -5.44 6.25 13.86
C MET A 171 -4.43 5.62 12.89
N ILE A 172 -4.13 4.33 13.06
CA ILE A 172 -3.26 3.58 12.14
C ILE A 172 -3.87 3.55 10.75
N GLY A 173 -5.17 3.23 10.62
CA GLY A 173 -5.88 3.19 9.36
C GLY A 173 -5.84 4.52 8.61
N GLN A 174 -6.14 5.61 9.29
CA GLN A 174 -6.09 6.97 8.72
C GLN A 174 -4.67 7.37 8.31
N ALA A 175 -3.66 7.05 9.13
CA ALA A 175 -2.26 7.37 8.82
C ALA A 175 -1.76 6.57 7.59
N LEU A 176 -2.03 5.28 7.52
CA LEU A 176 -1.69 4.43 6.37
C LEU A 176 -2.40 4.90 5.11
N TRP A 177 -3.70 5.16 5.19
CA TRP A 177 -4.49 5.65 4.06
C TRP A 177 -3.96 6.99 3.55
N LYS A 178 -3.67 7.92 4.45
CA LYS A 178 -3.08 9.23 4.12
C LYS A 178 -1.73 9.09 3.42
N ASP A 179 -0.88 8.19 3.86
CA ASP A 179 0.43 7.96 3.24
C ASP A 179 0.31 7.35 1.83
N ILE A 180 -0.68 6.48 1.61
CA ILE A 180 -0.87 5.77 0.34
C ILE A 180 -1.65 6.61 -0.67
N TRP A 181 -2.78 7.17 -0.25
CA TRP A 181 -3.76 7.80 -1.14
C TRP A 181 -3.82 9.32 -1.00
N GLY A 182 -3.34 9.86 0.12
CA GLY A 182 -3.35 11.29 0.39
C GLY A 182 -2.72 12.18 -0.69
N PRO A 183 -1.65 11.75 -1.40
CA PRO A 183 -1.10 12.50 -2.52
C PRO A 183 -2.07 12.71 -3.70
N PHE A 184 -3.14 11.92 -3.78
CA PHE A 184 -4.15 11.98 -4.84
C PHE A 184 -5.44 12.69 -4.42
N VAL A 185 -5.57 13.03 -3.13
CA VAL A 185 -6.74 13.76 -2.63
C VAL A 185 -6.68 15.20 -3.11
N GLU A 186 -7.77 15.66 -3.73
CA GLU A 186 -7.91 17.06 -4.13
C GLU A 186 -7.95 17.97 -2.91
N ASP A 187 -7.14 19.02 -2.94
CA ASP A 187 -7.05 20.03 -1.88
C ASP A 187 -7.90 21.23 -2.29
N LEU A 188 -9.07 21.37 -1.68
CA LEU A 188 -9.97 22.47 -1.97
C LEU A 188 -9.75 23.60 -0.94
N PRO A 189 -9.60 24.84 -1.39
CA PRO A 189 -9.55 25.97 -0.49
C PRO A 189 -10.80 26.02 0.38
N ASP A 190 -10.64 26.35 1.65
CA ASP A 190 -11.73 26.56 2.61
C ASP A 190 -12.51 25.30 3.05
N GLU A 191 -12.10 24.12 2.62
CA GLU A 191 -12.69 22.84 3.03
C GLU A 191 -11.69 21.96 3.76
N PRO A 192 -12.13 21.12 4.76
CA PRO A 192 -11.28 20.11 5.36
C PRO A 192 -10.71 19.16 4.30
N LYS A 193 -9.41 18.88 4.38
CA LYS A 193 -8.77 18.00 3.40
C LYS A 193 -9.14 16.54 3.56
N TRP A 194 -9.43 16.10 4.79
CA TRP A 194 -9.62 14.70 5.13
C TRP A 194 -11.04 14.44 5.62
N TRP A 195 -11.67 13.32 5.25
CA TRP A 195 -13.02 12.94 5.70
C TRP A 195 -13.16 12.90 7.23
N TRP A 196 -12.10 12.57 7.95
CA TRP A 196 -12.13 12.52 9.42
C TRP A 196 -12.09 13.89 10.10
N GLU A 197 -11.96 14.94 9.35
CA GLU A 197 -12.11 16.35 9.79
C GLU A 197 -13.53 16.87 9.57
N GLU A 198 -14.37 16.11 8.84
CA GLU A 198 -15.77 16.45 8.56
C GLU A 198 -16.72 15.71 9.49
N GLU A 199 -17.29 16.40 10.47
CA GLU A 199 -18.14 15.79 11.51
C GLU A 199 -19.28 14.95 10.94
N ILE A 200 -19.93 15.39 9.86
CA ILE A 200 -21.04 14.66 9.24
C ILE A 200 -20.59 13.31 8.68
N ILE A 201 -19.39 13.21 8.13
CA ILE A 201 -18.82 11.96 7.60
C ILE A 201 -18.38 11.08 8.75
N VAL A 202 -17.76 11.66 9.79
CA VAL A 202 -17.35 10.91 10.99
C VAL A 202 -18.56 10.25 11.64
N GLN A 203 -19.66 10.97 11.85
CA GLN A 203 -20.89 10.42 12.43
C GLN A 203 -21.54 9.35 11.56
N GLU A 204 -21.50 9.52 10.23
CA GLU A 204 -21.95 8.46 9.31
C GLU A 204 -21.09 7.20 9.44
N CYS A 205 -19.76 7.34 9.50
CA CYS A 205 -18.81 6.23 9.65
C CYS A 205 -19.02 5.48 10.95
N LEU A 206 -19.23 6.20 12.07
CA LEU A 206 -19.54 5.61 13.37
C LEU A 206 -20.83 4.79 13.34
N LYS A 207 -21.91 5.39 12.80
CA LYS A 207 -23.22 4.74 12.70
C LYS A 207 -23.20 3.47 11.86
N ARG A 208 -22.37 3.44 10.81
CA ARG A 208 -22.31 2.33 9.85
C ARG A 208 -21.18 1.34 10.12
N ASN A 209 -20.35 1.60 11.13
CA ASN A 209 -19.10 0.87 11.35
C ASN A 209 -18.28 0.76 10.05
N THR A 210 -18.07 1.90 9.41
CA THR A 210 -17.33 1.98 8.14
C THR A 210 -15.88 1.57 8.34
N VAL A 211 -15.36 0.68 7.46
CA VAL A 211 -14.01 0.14 7.57
C VAL A 211 -13.25 0.24 6.24
N LEU A 212 -11.94 0.40 6.33
CA LEU A 212 -10.97 0.25 5.25
C LEU A 212 -10.52 -1.20 5.17
N GLU A 213 -10.34 -1.72 3.97
CA GLU A 213 -9.78 -3.05 3.75
C GLU A 213 -8.29 -2.97 3.45
N CYS A 214 -7.50 -3.74 4.20
CA CYS A 214 -6.07 -3.90 4.02
C CYS A 214 -5.75 -5.38 3.88
N ARG A 215 -4.71 -5.71 3.12
CA ARG A 215 -4.20 -7.09 3.00
C ARG A 215 -2.68 -7.12 3.01
N SER A 216 -2.14 -8.14 3.65
CA SER A 216 -0.75 -8.55 3.49
C SER A 216 -0.74 -9.87 2.73
N LEU A 217 -0.09 -9.89 1.57
CA LEU A 217 0.00 -11.05 0.69
C LEU A 217 1.44 -11.54 0.67
N TYR A 218 1.63 -12.84 0.80
CA TYR A 218 2.91 -13.52 0.66
C TYR A 218 2.82 -14.47 -0.54
N ALA A 219 3.53 -14.13 -1.61
CA ALA A 219 3.51 -14.83 -2.87
C ALA A 219 4.85 -15.52 -3.11
N TYR A 220 4.84 -16.82 -3.32
CA TYR A 220 6.06 -17.64 -3.41
C TYR A 220 6.37 -18.01 -4.86
N LYS A 221 7.67 -17.96 -5.22
CA LYS A 221 8.18 -18.58 -6.43
C LYS A 221 8.46 -20.06 -6.17
N ARG A 222 7.88 -20.95 -6.99
CA ARG A 222 8.23 -22.37 -6.98
C ARG A 222 9.60 -22.64 -7.56
#